data_a84ded50f3cac35b244382d4a291bb28
#
_entry.id   a84ded50f3cac35b244382d4a291bb28
#
_cell.length_a   1.000
_cell.length_b   1.000
_cell.length_c   1.000
_cell.angle_alpha   90.00
_cell.angle_beta   90.00
_cell.angle_gamma   90.00
#
_symmetry.space_group_name_H-M   'P 1'
#
loop_
_entity.id
_entity.type
_entity.pdbx_description
1 polymer ?
#
loop_
_entity_poly.entity_id
_entity_poly.type
_entity_poly.pdbx_seq_one_letter_code
_entity_poly.pdbx_strand_id
1 'polypeptide(L)'
;ETHNIAACTVFRQGHVGRLASYPLMAARAGMIGMAWADSGRSPKGVAPFGGRAARLGTNPWAMAVPSDLDGPFCMDFATSAVAMGKIKLAEARGQEVPRGWIVDKDGELSTDPKAIAGGALLPLGGPGEGYKGTALAAMGEVFCGILTGLGFGVEPTGRHNDGCFLIAIKVDAFRPLLTFRRDVAEFAQYLKDTPPAKGSSGVLYPGEVEHIAERKRGAEGVEIEDATWKKLGALAAEGGIAERLGFA
;
A
#
# COMPACT_ATOMS: atom_id res chain seq x y z
N GLU A 1 -17.54 -17.71 11.59
CA GLU A 1 -17.67 -18.02 13.03
C GLU A 1 -17.33 -19.45 13.38
N THR A 2 -17.65 -20.41 12.49
CA THR A 2 -17.49 -21.86 12.77
C THR A 2 -16.04 -22.32 12.84
N HIS A 3 -15.14 -21.70 12.04
CA HIS A 3 -13.75 -22.17 11.89
C HIS A 3 -12.70 -21.23 12.45
N ASN A 4 -13.10 -20.09 13.06
CA ASN A 4 -12.22 -19.07 13.65
C ASN A 4 -11.21 -18.41 12.69
N ILE A 5 -11.11 -18.89 11.46
CA ILE A 5 -10.31 -18.34 10.38
C ILE A 5 -11.07 -18.46 9.08
N ALA A 6 -10.96 -17.45 8.23
CA ALA A 6 -11.46 -17.46 6.87
C ALA A 6 -10.42 -16.83 5.94
N ALA A 7 -10.30 -17.38 4.74
CA ALA A 7 -9.49 -16.81 3.67
C ALA A 7 -10.29 -16.81 2.38
N CYS A 8 -10.07 -15.80 1.54
CA CYS A 8 -10.66 -15.74 0.21
C CYS A 8 -9.71 -15.06 -0.78
N THR A 9 -9.92 -15.36 -2.06
CA THR A 9 -9.32 -14.68 -3.18
C THR A 9 -10.37 -13.84 -3.90
N VAL A 10 -9.97 -12.66 -4.38
CA VAL A 10 -10.75 -11.84 -5.30
C VAL A 10 -9.90 -11.65 -6.55
N PHE A 11 -10.49 -11.73 -7.72
CA PHE A 11 -9.77 -11.68 -8.98
C PHE A 11 -10.62 -11.06 -10.09
N ARG A 12 -9.97 -10.68 -11.20
CA ARG A 12 -10.57 -9.97 -12.33
C ARG A 12 -11.15 -8.61 -11.92
N GLN A 13 -10.41 -7.91 -11.11
CA GLN A 13 -10.76 -6.59 -10.61
C GLN A 13 -9.77 -5.53 -11.12
N GLY A 14 -10.08 -4.27 -10.92
CA GLY A 14 -9.16 -3.15 -11.09
C GLY A 14 -8.48 -2.78 -9.79
N HIS A 15 -7.97 -1.55 -9.72
CA HIS A 15 -7.27 -1.03 -8.56
C HIS A 15 -8.16 -1.03 -7.30
N VAL A 16 -7.64 -1.57 -6.19
CA VAL A 16 -8.39 -1.76 -4.94
C VAL A 16 -8.41 -0.53 -4.02
N GLY A 17 -7.75 0.56 -4.41
CA GLY A 17 -7.60 1.73 -3.54
C GLY A 17 -6.62 1.49 -2.39
N ARG A 18 -6.93 1.99 -1.20
CA ARG A 18 -6.15 1.76 0.02
C ARG A 18 -6.39 0.33 0.53
N LEU A 19 -5.33 -0.47 0.53
CA LEU A 19 -5.44 -1.89 0.91
C LEU A 19 -5.83 -2.08 2.38
N ALA A 20 -5.35 -1.22 3.29
CA ALA A 20 -5.69 -1.27 4.71
C ALA A 20 -7.20 -1.21 4.99
N SER A 21 -8.02 -0.67 4.08
CA SER A 21 -9.46 -0.57 4.27
C SER A 21 -10.11 -1.93 4.56
N TYR A 22 -9.59 -3.00 3.98
CA TYR A 22 -10.13 -4.36 4.15
C TYR A 22 -9.72 -4.99 5.48
N PRO A 23 -8.43 -5.06 5.87
CA PRO A 23 -8.04 -5.54 7.19
C PRO A 23 -8.66 -4.76 8.35
N LEU A 24 -8.85 -3.45 8.19
CA LEU A 24 -9.48 -2.61 9.19
C LEU A 24 -10.95 -3.00 9.46
N MET A 25 -11.68 -3.51 8.45
CA MET A 25 -13.02 -4.04 8.66
C MET A 25 -13.00 -5.25 9.60
N ALA A 26 -12.04 -6.17 9.40
CA ALA A 26 -11.86 -7.31 10.28
C ALA A 26 -11.46 -6.87 11.71
N ALA A 27 -10.53 -5.93 11.83
CA ALA A 27 -10.08 -5.42 13.12
C ALA A 27 -11.22 -4.77 13.93
N ARG A 28 -12.08 -4.00 13.29
CA ARG A 28 -13.29 -3.43 13.90
C ARG A 28 -14.30 -4.49 14.38
N ALA A 29 -14.28 -5.66 13.73
CA ALA A 29 -15.11 -6.81 14.13
C ALA A 29 -14.42 -7.76 15.14
N GLY A 30 -13.31 -7.35 15.76
CA GLY A 30 -12.57 -8.14 16.76
C GLY A 30 -11.71 -9.26 16.16
N MET A 31 -11.34 -9.15 14.90
CA MET A 31 -10.52 -10.13 14.18
C MET A 31 -9.20 -9.50 13.71
N ILE A 32 -8.16 -10.30 13.57
CA ILE A 32 -6.97 -9.90 12.81
C ILE A 32 -7.33 -9.97 11.34
N GLY A 33 -7.12 -8.87 10.63
CA GLY A 33 -7.28 -8.82 9.18
C GLY A 33 -5.93 -8.77 8.47
N MET A 34 -5.81 -9.48 7.35
CA MET A 34 -4.64 -9.45 6.49
C MET A 34 -5.10 -9.36 5.03
N ALA A 35 -4.40 -8.59 4.22
CA ALA A 35 -4.70 -8.44 2.81
C ALA A 35 -3.41 -8.29 2.00
N TRP A 36 -3.41 -8.89 0.83
CA TRP A 36 -2.41 -8.73 -0.22
C TRP A 36 -3.13 -8.33 -1.48
N ALA A 37 -2.55 -7.45 -2.25
CA ALA A 37 -3.05 -7.10 -3.56
C ALA A 37 -1.90 -7.03 -4.54
N ASP A 38 -2.14 -7.47 -5.72
CA ASP A 38 -1.37 -7.17 -6.91
C ASP A 38 -2.12 -7.63 -8.14
N SER A 39 -1.69 -7.08 -9.21
CA SER A 39 -2.08 -7.54 -10.50
C SER A 39 -1.33 -8.82 -10.85
N GLY A 40 -2.00 -9.95 -10.86
CA GLY A 40 -1.41 -11.18 -11.35
C GLY A 40 -0.84 -11.01 -12.76
N ARG A 41 -1.50 -10.25 -13.65
CA ARG A 41 -1.06 -9.99 -15.03
C ARG A 41 -1.23 -8.54 -15.46
N SER A 42 -0.87 -7.60 -14.61
CA SER A 42 -0.87 -6.16 -14.92
C SER A 42 0.51 -5.64 -15.30
N PRO A 43 0.60 -4.41 -15.82
CA PRO A 43 1.87 -3.75 -16.08
C PRO A 43 2.75 -3.75 -14.83
N LYS A 44 4.00 -4.15 -14.99
CA LYS A 44 4.98 -4.24 -13.90
C LYS A 44 5.81 -2.96 -13.82
N GLY A 45 6.19 -2.59 -12.60
CA GLY A 45 6.95 -1.36 -12.33
C GLY A 45 8.15 -1.55 -11.42
N VAL A 46 8.33 -2.73 -10.83
CA VAL A 46 9.37 -3.01 -9.83
C VAL A 46 10.32 -4.09 -10.36
N ALA A 47 11.62 -3.83 -10.30
CA ALA A 47 12.64 -4.83 -10.60
C ALA A 47 12.80 -5.77 -9.38
N PRO A 48 13.01 -7.08 -9.58
CA PRO A 48 13.51 -7.93 -8.52
C PRO A 48 14.93 -7.51 -8.13
N PHE A 49 15.34 -7.82 -6.91
CA PHE A 49 16.71 -7.52 -6.43
C PHE A 49 17.78 -8.09 -7.37
N GLY A 50 18.74 -7.26 -7.73
CA GLY A 50 19.75 -7.58 -8.74
C GLY A 50 19.31 -7.47 -10.18
N GLY A 51 18.03 -7.16 -10.44
CA GLY A 51 17.49 -6.94 -11.78
C GLY A 51 17.44 -5.46 -12.17
N ARG A 52 17.38 -5.18 -13.47
CA ARG A 52 17.17 -3.83 -14.03
C ARG A 52 15.85 -3.65 -14.75
N ALA A 53 15.10 -4.71 -14.95
CA ALA A 53 13.83 -4.68 -15.65
C ALA A 53 12.66 -5.00 -14.70
N ALA A 54 11.57 -4.29 -14.86
CA ALA A 54 10.35 -4.51 -14.09
C ALA A 54 9.78 -5.92 -14.35
N ARG A 55 9.54 -6.67 -13.28
CA ARG A 55 8.94 -8.00 -13.28
C ARG A 55 7.84 -8.16 -12.24
N LEU A 56 7.78 -7.25 -11.28
CA LEU A 56 6.86 -7.26 -10.14
C LEU A 56 6.01 -5.99 -10.15
N GLY A 57 4.85 -6.04 -9.52
CA GLY A 57 4.07 -4.88 -9.14
C GLY A 57 4.59 -4.25 -7.85
N THR A 58 3.86 -3.28 -7.32
CA THR A 58 4.13 -2.72 -5.99
C THR A 58 3.70 -3.65 -4.87
N ASN A 59 2.89 -4.64 -5.17
CA ASN A 59 2.52 -5.82 -4.37
C ASN A 59 2.35 -5.48 -2.88
N PRO A 60 1.36 -4.65 -2.52
CA PRO A 60 1.21 -4.16 -1.16
C PRO A 60 0.74 -5.25 -0.21
N TRP A 61 1.16 -5.10 1.06
CA TRP A 61 0.73 -5.89 2.18
C TRP A 61 0.04 -4.99 3.19
N ALA A 62 -1.12 -5.39 3.68
CA ALA A 62 -1.80 -4.69 4.75
C ALA A 62 -2.26 -5.66 5.83
N MET A 63 -2.08 -5.28 7.08
CA MET A 63 -2.55 -6.03 8.24
C MET A 63 -3.08 -5.07 9.28
N ALA A 64 -4.15 -5.45 9.95
CA ALA A 64 -4.72 -4.68 11.05
C ALA A 64 -5.16 -5.61 12.17
N VAL A 65 -5.01 -5.14 13.40
CA VAL A 65 -5.41 -5.89 14.60
C VAL A 65 -6.33 -5.05 15.47
N PRO A 66 -7.23 -5.67 16.24
CA PRO A 66 -8.04 -4.98 17.23
C PRO A 66 -7.15 -4.35 18.31
N SER A 67 -7.47 -3.13 18.72
CA SER A 67 -6.76 -2.42 19.80
C SER A 67 -7.70 -1.50 20.57
N ASP A 68 -7.27 -1.04 21.75
CA ASP A 68 -7.92 0.01 22.53
C ASP A 68 -7.28 1.39 22.29
N LEU A 69 -6.54 1.55 21.21
CA LEU A 69 -5.98 2.82 20.78
C LEU A 69 -7.05 3.73 20.17
N ASP A 70 -6.82 5.04 20.20
CA ASP A 70 -7.67 6.02 19.50
C ASP A 70 -7.63 5.79 17.98
N GLY A 71 -6.45 5.49 17.43
CA GLY A 71 -6.25 5.11 16.04
C GLY A 71 -6.00 3.62 15.83
N PRO A 72 -6.09 3.12 14.60
CA PRO A 72 -5.89 1.70 14.33
C PRO A 72 -4.42 1.28 14.48
N PHE A 73 -4.16 0.09 15.04
CA PHE A 73 -2.86 -0.57 14.87
C PHE A 73 -2.86 -1.33 13.55
N CYS A 74 -2.24 -0.73 12.54
CA CYS A 74 -2.35 -1.19 11.16
C CYS A 74 -1.07 -0.89 10.38
N MET A 75 -0.63 -1.83 9.56
CA MET A 75 0.37 -1.58 8.53
C MET A 75 -0.25 -1.64 7.14
N ASP A 76 0.18 -0.78 6.23
CA ASP A 76 -0.15 -0.81 4.79
C ASP A 76 1.00 -0.21 4.02
N PHE A 77 1.74 -1.04 3.31
CA PHE A 77 2.90 -0.59 2.54
C PHE A 77 3.09 -1.37 1.25
N ALA A 78 3.63 -0.69 0.25
CA ALA A 78 4.13 -1.32 -0.96
C ALA A 78 5.43 -2.09 -0.67
N THR A 79 5.66 -3.19 -1.38
CA THR A 79 6.93 -3.94 -1.32
C THR A 79 8.01 -3.38 -2.25
N SER A 80 7.73 -2.23 -2.89
CA SER A 80 8.70 -1.39 -3.58
C SER A 80 9.32 -0.36 -2.63
N ALA A 81 10.48 0.18 -2.98
CA ALA A 81 11.15 1.24 -2.20
C ALA A 81 10.30 2.51 -2.10
N VAL A 82 9.46 2.75 -3.11
CA VAL A 82 8.58 3.93 -3.20
C VAL A 82 7.36 3.63 -4.07
N ALA A 83 6.27 4.36 -3.86
CA ALA A 83 5.11 4.31 -4.77
C ALA A 83 5.39 5.10 -6.06
N MET A 84 4.93 4.59 -7.22
CA MET A 84 5.07 5.24 -8.53
C MET A 84 4.52 6.67 -8.56
N GLY A 85 3.48 6.95 -7.80
CA GLY A 85 2.91 8.30 -7.68
C GLY A 85 3.91 9.36 -7.20
N LYS A 86 4.83 9.00 -6.29
CA LYS A 86 5.89 9.91 -5.82
C LYS A 86 6.91 10.22 -6.91
N ILE A 87 7.23 9.26 -7.78
CA ILE A 87 8.11 9.48 -8.95
C ILE A 87 7.46 10.46 -9.92
N LYS A 88 6.19 10.23 -10.28
CA LYS A 88 5.43 11.13 -11.17
C LYS A 88 5.30 12.55 -10.62
N LEU A 89 5.12 12.67 -9.31
CA LEU A 89 5.04 13.98 -8.64
C LEU A 89 6.40 14.72 -8.67
N ALA A 90 7.50 14.01 -8.41
CA ALA A 90 8.85 14.57 -8.50
C ALA A 90 9.16 15.01 -9.94
N GLU A 91 8.81 14.20 -10.94
CA GLU A 91 8.95 14.54 -12.36
C GLU A 91 8.17 15.81 -12.71
N ALA A 92 6.89 15.89 -12.31
CA ALA A 92 6.03 17.05 -12.57
C ALA A 92 6.55 18.34 -11.91
N ARG A 93 7.27 18.22 -10.79
CA ARG A 93 7.88 19.34 -10.05
C ARG A 93 9.31 19.65 -10.48
N GLY A 94 9.90 18.87 -11.40
CA GLY A 94 11.30 19.01 -11.81
C GLY A 94 12.29 18.74 -10.66
N GLN A 95 11.92 17.87 -9.72
CA GLN A 95 12.71 17.53 -8.54
C GLN A 95 13.38 16.17 -8.70
N GLU A 96 14.58 16.03 -8.15
CA GLU A 96 15.23 14.73 -8.01
C GLU A 96 14.54 13.86 -6.98
N VAL A 97 14.73 12.54 -7.11
CA VAL A 97 14.30 11.53 -6.14
C VAL A 97 15.49 10.98 -5.37
N PRO A 98 15.29 10.44 -4.16
CA PRO A 98 16.36 9.80 -3.41
C PRO A 98 17.01 8.68 -4.20
N ARG A 99 18.34 8.60 -4.13
CA ARG A 99 19.11 7.49 -4.69
C ARG A 99 18.66 6.17 -4.03
N GLY A 100 18.43 5.15 -4.84
CA GLY A 100 17.93 3.85 -4.35
C GLY A 100 16.41 3.66 -4.52
N TRP A 101 15.75 4.59 -5.20
CA TRP A 101 14.35 4.43 -5.60
C TRP A 101 14.22 3.85 -7.02
N ILE A 102 15.13 4.22 -7.92
CA ILE A 102 15.08 3.89 -9.34
C ILE A 102 16.38 3.23 -9.78
N VAL A 103 16.24 2.18 -10.59
CA VAL A 103 17.28 1.66 -11.47
C VAL A 103 16.90 2.04 -12.90
N ASP A 104 17.85 2.58 -13.68
CA ASP A 104 17.62 2.96 -15.06
C ASP A 104 17.70 1.77 -16.05
N LYS A 105 17.55 2.04 -17.33
CA LYS A 105 17.60 1.02 -18.41
C LYS A 105 18.95 0.30 -18.51
N ASP A 106 20.02 0.90 -18.01
CA ASP A 106 21.39 0.36 -18.08
C ASP A 106 21.78 -0.41 -16.79
N GLY A 107 20.93 -0.31 -15.74
CA GLY A 107 21.13 -0.99 -14.45
C GLY A 107 21.78 -0.09 -13.40
N GLU A 108 21.92 1.21 -13.66
CA GLU A 108 22.52 2.15 -12.75
C GLU A 108 21.48 2.82 -11.84
N LEU A 109 21.88 3.16 -10.62
CA LEU A 109 21.01 3.87 -9.67
C LEU A 109 20.87 5.33 -10.08
N SER A 110 19.64 5.78 -10.33
CA SER A 110 19.34 7.15 -10.75
C SER A 110 18.59 7.95 -9.70
N THR A 111 18.87 9.28 -9.66
CA THR A 111 18.06 10.29 -8.94
C THR A 111 17.13 11.06 -9.89
N ASP A 112 17.28 10.90 -11.20
CA ASP A 112 16.38 11.50 -12.18
C ASP A 112 15.06 10.71 -12.26
N PRO A 113 13.90 11.30 -11.93
CA PRO A 113 12.61 10.62 -12.03
C PRO A 113 12.28 10.16 -13.46
N LYS A 114 12.82 10.79 -14.49
CA LYS A 114 12.63 10.39 -15.91
C LYS A 114 13.31 9.06 -16.25
N ALA A 115 14.31 8.66 -15.47
CA ALA A 115 15.00 7.37 -15.67
C ALA A 115 14.07 6.16 -15.47
N ILE A 116 12.88 6.37 -14.86
CA ILE A 116 11.84 5.33 -14.76
C ILE A 116 11.33 4.89 -16.13
N ALA A 117 11.43 5.74 -17.14
CA ALA A 117 11.10 5.38 -18.53
C ALA A 117 12.17 4.43 -19.07
N GLY A 118 11.84 3.15 -19.17
CA GLY A 118 12.75 2.06 -19.56
C GLY A 118 13.53 1.45 -18.38
N GLY A 119 13.45 2.04 -17.19
CA GLY A 119 13.97 1.50 -15.93
C GLY A 119 12.90 0.85 -15.07
N ALA A 120 13.15 0.78 -13.75
CA ALA A 120 12.20 0.23 -12.79
C ALA A 120 12.40 0.83 -11.39
N LEU A 121 11.37 0.75 -10.56
CA LEU A 121 11.50 0.96 -9.12
C LEU A 121 12.34 -0.16 -8.50
N LEU A 122 13.09 0.15 -7.47
CA LEU A 122 13.73 -0.85 -6.63
C LEU A 122 12.75 -1.45 -5.62
N PRO A 123 12.97 -2.69 -5.17
CA PRO A 123 12.19 -3.30 -4.10
C PRO A 123 12.49 -2.63 -2.75
N LEU A 124 11.61 -2.80 -1.78
CA LEU A 124 11.78 -2.37 -0.40
C LEU A 124 13.11 -2.89 0.17
N GLY A 125 13.91 -2.00 0.75
CA GLY A 125 15.29 -2.24 1.15
C GLY A 125 16.32 -1.72 0.14
N GLY A 126 15.86 -1.31 -1.05
CA GLY A 126 16.70 -0.64 -2.04
C GLY A 126 17.87 -1.49 -2.53
N PRO A 127 19.02 -0.85 -2.88
CA PRO A 127 20.12 -1.54 -3.50
C PRO A 127 20.88 -2.52 -2.57
N GLY A 128 20.81 -2.34 -1.24
CA GLY A 128 21.50 -3.22 -0.27
C GLY A 128 20.64 -4.38 0.20
N GLU A 129 19.42 -4.09 0.62
CA GLU A 129 18.53 -5.03 1.31
C GLU A 129 17.26 -5.39 0.51
N GLY A 130 17.21 -5.02 -0.76
CA GLY A 130 16.03 -5.18 -1.64
C GLY A 130 15.58 -6.64 -1.84
N TYR A 131 16.41 -7.63 -1.51
CA TYR A 131 15.99 -9.03 -1.52
C TYR A 131 14.80 -9.28 -0.57
N LYS A 132 14.69 -8.51 0.54
CA LYS A 132 13.55 -8.57 1.47
C LYS A 132 12.25 -8.15 0.78
N GLY A 133 12.28 -7.00 0.12
CA GLY A 133 11.14 -6.51 -0.66
C GLY A 133 10.79 -7.43 -1.82
N THR A 134 11.80 -7.97 -2.51
CA THR A 134 11.59 -8.96 -3.59
C THR A 134 10.88 -10.22 -3.07
N ALA A 135 11.30 -10.74 -1.91
CA ALA A 135 10.67 -11.92 -1.32
C ALA A 135 9.20 -11.65 -0.98
N LEU A 136 8.89 -10.51 -0.34
CA LEU A 136 7.52 -10.10 -0.04
C LEU A 136 6.69 -9.94 -1.32
N ALA A 137 7.23 -9.26 -2.33
CA ALA A 137 6.55 -9.05 -3.61
C ALA A 137 6.25 -10.37 -4.33
N ALA A 138 7.23 -11.29 -4.36
CA ALA A 138 7.07 -12.60 -4.98
C ALA A 138 5.96 -13.42 -4.30
N MET A 139 5.87 -13.38 -2.97
CA MET A 139 4.75 -14.02 -2.25
C MET A 139 3.41 -13.36 -2.58
N GLY A 140 3.38 -12.04 -2.77
CA GLY A 140 2.20 -11.33 -3.29
C GLY A 140 1.76 -11.86 -4.66
N GLU A 141 2.70 -12.03 -5.61
CA GLU A 141 2.39 -12.64 -6.93
C GLU A 141 1.86 -14.07 -6.79
N VAL A 142 2.38 -14.87 -5.86
CA VAL A 142 1.87 -16.23 -5.60
C VAL A 142 0.43 -16.20 -5.11
N PHE A 143 0.13 -15.38 -4.10
CA PHE A 143 -1.20 -15.35 -3.48
C PHE A 143 -2.25 -14.67 -4.38
N CYS A 144 -1.89 -13.54 -4.98
CA CYS A 144 -2.83 -12.72 -5.74
C CYS A 144 -2.88 -13.10 -7.23
N GLY A 145 -1.82 -13.66 -7.78
CA GLY A 145 -1.72 -14.05 -9.18
C GLY A 145 -1.88 -15.55 -9.41
N ILE A 146 -0.99 -16.35 -8.87
CA ILE A 146 -0.96 -17.80 -9.14
C ILE A 146 -2.13 -18.53 -8.46
N LEU A 147 -2.34 -18.26 -7.16
CA LEU A 147 -3.42 -18.91 -6.39
C LEU A 147 -4.81 -18.55 -6.92
N THR A 148 -4.99 -17.34 -7.47
CA THR A 148 -6.26 -16.90 -8.07
C THR A 148 -6.51 -17.48 -9.46
N GLY A 149 -5.51 -18.13 -10.06
CA GLY A 149 -5.57 -18.62 -11.45
C GLY A 149 -5.30 -17.54 -12.50
N LEU A 150 -4.98 -16.29 -12.11
CA LEU A 150 -4.61 -15.22 -13.06
C LEU A 150 -3.22 -15.43 -13.66
N GLY A 151 -2.33 -16.12 -12.92
CA GLY A 151 -0.94 -16.32 -13.32
C GLY A 151 -0.05 -15.13 -12.93
N PHE A 152 1.02 -14.94 -13.67
CA PHE A 152 2.05 -13.92 -13.43
C PHE A 152 2.49 -13.25 -14.75
N GLY A 153 3.29 -12.20 -14.66
CA GLY A 153 3.79 -11.48 -15.82
C GLY A 153 2.87 -10.35 -16.26
N VAL A 154 2.83 -10.05 -17.56
CA VAL A 154 2.04 -8.97 -18.13
C VAL A 154 0.95 -9.54 -19.01
N GLU A 155 -0.26 -8.99 -18.90
CA GLU A 155 -1.36 -9.29 -19.80
C GLU A 155 -1.04 -8.68 -21.18
N PRO A 156 -1.07 -9.46 -22.30
CA PRO A 156 -0.65 -8.98 -23.62
C PRO A 156 -1.42 -7.76 -24.12
N THR A 157 -2.68 -7.59 -23.69
CA THR A 157 -3.50 -6.42 -24.08
C THR A 157 -3.18 -5.17 -23.25
N GLY A 158 -2.33 -5.28 -22.21
CA GLY A 158 -2.07 -4.20 -21.26
C GLY A 158 -3.20 -3.92 -20.29
N ARG A 159 -4.26 -4.72 -20.28
CA ARG A 159 -5.39 -4.58 -19.37
C ARG A 159 -4.97 -4.94 -17.95
N HIS A 160 -5.44 -4.17 -16.98
CA HIS A 160 -5.35 -4.54 -15.57
C HIS A 160 -6.22 -5.77 -15.28
N ASN A 161 -5.66 -6.72 -14.57
CA ASN A 161 -6.34 -7.93 -14.15
C ASN A 161 -5.81 -8.31 -12.76
N ASP A 162 -6.26 -7.54 -11.77
CA ASP A 162 -5.74 -7.59 -10.42
C ASP A 162 -6.36 -8.73 -9.63
N GLY A 163 -5.58 -9.29 -8.72
CA GLY A 163 -6.00 -10.26 -7.74
C GLY A 163 -5.72 -9.77 -6.32
N CYS A 164 -6.50 -10.27 -5.38
CA CYS A 164 -6.28 -10.07 -3.94
C CYS A 164 -6.39 -11.39 -3.21
N PHE A 165 -5.71 -11.45 -2.08
CA PHE A 165 -5.86 -12.51 -1.09
C PHE A 165 -6.14 -11.87 0.27
N LEU A 166 -7.18 -12.35 0.95
CA LEU A 166 -7.63 -11.79 2.22
C LEU A 166 -7.78 -12.89 3.25
N ILE A 167 -7.41 -12.58 4.50
CA ILE A 167 -7.56 -13.48 5.65
C ILE A 167 -8.17 -12.70 6.80
N ALA A 168 -9.08 -13.34 7.53
CA ALA A 168 -9.60 -12.88 8.83
C ALA A 168 -9.44 -14.00 9.87
N ILE A 169 -8.90 -13.66 11.05
CA ILE A 169 -8.62 -14.59 12.14
C ILE A 169 -9.31 -14.07 13.40
N LYS A 170 -10.17 -14.90 14.00
CA LYS A 170 -10.86 -14.55 15.24
C LYS A 170 -9.90 -14.55 16.43
N VAL A 171 -9.76 -13.40 17.09
CA VAL A 171 -8.85 -13.27 18.25
C VAL A 171 -9.29 -14.15 19.41
N ASP A 172 -10.60 -14.20 19.70
CA ASP A 172 -11.16 -14.99 20.81
C ASP A 172 -10.89 -16.51 20.70
N ALA A 173 -10.46 -17.00 19.52
CA ALA A 173 -10.03 -18.38 19.36
C ALA A 173 -8.68 -18.68 20.03
N PHE A 174 -7.90 -17.66 20.35
CA PHE A 174 -6.56 -17.79 20.93
C PHE A 174 -6.49 -17.21 22.34
N ARG A 175 -7.16 -16.09 22.58
CA ARG A 175 -7.19 -15.39 23.88
C ARG A 175 -8.34 -14.39 23.92
N PRO A 176 -8.82 -14.01 25.14
CA PRO A 176 -9.92 -13.06 25.28
C PRO A 176 -9.65 -11.74 24.53
N LEU A 177 -10.59 -11.32 23.68
CA LEU A 177 -10.47 -10.12 22.83
C LEU A 177 -10.14 -8.85 23.65
N LEU A 178 -10.78 -8.64 24.78
CA LEU A 178 -10.53 -7.46 25.64
C LEU A 178 -9.08 -7.42 26.12
N THR A 179 -8.54 -8.57 26.54
CA THR A 179 -7.14 -8.67 26.97
C THR A 179 -6.19 -8.39 25.80
N PHE A 180 -6.48 -8.96 24.63
CA PHE A 180 -5.67 -8.73 23.43
C PHE A 180 -5.63 -7.25 23.03
N ARG A 181 -6.78 -6.58 23.00
CA ARG A 181 -6.89 -5.15 22.64
C ARG A 181 -6.08 -4.26 23.55
N ARG A 182 -6.20 -4.48 24.87
CA ARG A 182 -5.40 -3.77 25.87
C ARG A 182 -3.90 -3.99 25.66
N ASP A 183 -3.47 -5.23 25.50
CA ASP A 183 -2.06 -5.56 25.35
C ASP A 183 -1.47 -4.97 24.04
N VAL A 184 -2.26 -4.86 22.96
CA VAL A 184 -1.84 -4.14 21.74
C VAL A 184 -1.65 -2.64 22.02
N ALA A 185 -2.55 -2.03 22.81
CA ALA A 185 -2.40 -0.62 23.19
C ALA A 185 -1.18 -0.39 24.09
N GLU A 186 -0.95 -1.27 25.07
CA GLU A 186 0.26 -1.24 25.91
C GLU A 186 1.54 -1.42 25.07
N PHE A 187 1.52 -2.32 24.08
CA PHE A 187 2.65 -2.50 23.16
C PHE A 187 2.91 -1.24 22.30
N ALA A 188 1.86 -0.60 21.80
CA ALA A 188 2.01 0.67 21.08
C ALA A 188 2.65 1.75 21.97
N GLN A 189 2.22 1.85 23.24
CA GLN A 189 2.81 2.78 24.19
C GLN A 189 4.28 2.44 24.47
N TYR A 190 4.61 1.16 24.68
CA TYR A 190 5.99 0.69 24.83
C TYR A 190 6.90 1.12 23.67
N LEU A 191 6.42 1.06 22.42
CA LEU A 191 7.16 1.56 21.26
C LEU A 191 7.35 3.07 21.32
N LYS A 192 6.33 3.82 21.70
CA LYS A 192 6.34 5.29 21.78
C LYS A 192 7.23 5.81 22.89
N ASP A 193 7.41 5.07 23.96
CA ASP A 193 8.29 5.42 25.09
C ASP A 193 9.77 5.31 24.73
N THR A 194 10.10 4.79 23.55
CA THR A 194 11.49 4.74 23.07
C THR A 194 12.06 6.15 22.91
N PRO A 195 13.24 6.45 23.50
CA PRO A 195 13.87 7.75 23.30
C PRO A 195 14.04 8.08 21.80
N PRO A 196 13.62 9.26 21.34
CA PRO A 196 13.67 9.61 19.92
C PRO A 196 15.12 9.76 19.45
N ALA A 197 15.40 9.32 18.23
CA ALA A 197 16.68 9.59 17.57
C ALA A 197 16.85 11.11 17.33
N LYS A 198 18.10 11.57 17.20
CA LYS A 198 18.41 12.97 16.93
C LYS A 198 17.69 13.42 15.65
N GLY A 199 16.90 14.50 15.76
CA GLY A 199 16.11 15.05 14.66
C GLY A 199 14.74 14.39 14.44
N SER A 200 14.38 13.37 15.24
CA SER A 200 13.03 12.79 15.25
C SER A 200 12.13 13.55 16.24
N SER A 201 10.86 13.71 15.90
CA SER A 201 9.83 14.27 16.78
C SER A 201 9.24 13.24 17.75
N GLY A 202 9.63 11.98 17.65
CA GLY A 202 9.14 10.86 18.48
C GLY A 202 8.95 9.59 17.65
N VAL A 203 8.58 8.51 18.35
CA VAL A 203 8.26 7.22 17.75
C VAL A 203 6.75 7.10 17.61
N LEU A 204 6.30 6.66 16.44
CA LEU A 204 4.90 6.39 16.14
C LEU A 204 4.69 4.89 15.96
N TYR A 205 3.52 4.38 16.38
CA TYR A 205 3.15 3.01 16.10
C TYR A 205 2.57 2.86 14.68
N PRO A 206 2.55 1.65 14.11
CA PRO A 206 2.01 1.41 12.77
C PRO A 206 0.53 1.82 12.65
N GLY A 207 0.22 2.73 11.71
CA GLY A 207 -1.11 3.29 11.50
C GLY A 207 -1.35 4.65 12.18
N GLU A 208 -0.48 5.08 13.09
CA GLU A 208 -0.65 6.37 13.79
C GLU A 208 -0.44 7.57 12.85
N VAL A 209 0.49 7.48 11.91
CA VAL A 209 0.73 8.52 10.90
C VAL A 209 -0.53 8.79 10.08
N GLU A 210 -1.16 7.73 9.61
CA GLU A 210 -2.38 7.79 8.81
C GLU A 210 -3.54 8.32 9.64
N HIS A 211 -3.65 7.91 10.89
CA HIS A 211 -4.69 8.38 11.81
C HIS A 211 -4.55 9.89 12.10
N ILE A 212 -3.35 10.38 12.37
CA ILE A 212 -3.09 11.81 12.55
C ILE A 212 -3.48 12.60 11.29
N ALA A 213 -3.08 12.08 10.12
CA ALA A 213 -3.41 12.71 8.84
C ALA A 213 -4.92 12.70 8.56
N GLU A 214 -5.62 11.62 8.89
CA GLU A 214 -7.07 11.47 8.74
C GLU A 214 -7.81 12.49 9.62
N ARG A 215 -7.45 12.61 10.90
CA ARG A 215 -8.04 13.58 11.81
C ARG A 215 -7.82 15.02 11.35
N LYS A 216 -6.59 15.35 10.94
CA LYS A 216 -6.27 16.68 10.42
C LYS A 216 -7.10 17.01 9.19
N ARG A 217 -7.11 16.12 8.19
CA ARG A 217 -7.86 16.33 6.96
C ARG A 217 -9.37 16.30 7.16
N GLY A 218 -9.86 15.55 8.13
CA GLY A 218 -11.28 15.56 8.51
C GLY A 218 -11.73 16.90 9.09
N ALA A 219 -10.84 17.61 9.80
CA ALA A 219 -11.12 18.94 10.35
C ALA A 219 -10.86 20.09 9.36
N GLU A 220 -9.80 20.01 8.56
CA GLU A 220 -9.31 21.09 7.70
C GLU A 220 -9.73 20.93 6.22
N GLY A 221 -10.23 19.75 5.83
CA GLY A 221 -10.48 19.39 4.45
C GLY A 221 -9.28 18.73 3.77
N VAL A 222 -9.49 18.30 2.52
CA VAL A 222 -8.46 17.70 1.67
C VAL A 222 -8.09 18.67 0.57
N GLU A 223 -6.83 19.06 0.51
CA GLU A 223 -6.31 19.89 -0.58
C GLU A 223 -6.22 19.05 -1.87
N ILE A 224 -6.79 19.57 -2.94
CA ILE A 224 -6.77 18.96 -4.28
C ILE A 224 -6.09 19.95 -5.22
N GLU A 225 -5.05 19.51 -5.92
CA GLU A 225 -4.34 20.34 -6.91
C GLU A 225 -5.30 20.80 -8.03
N ASP A 226 -5.19 22.05 -8.46
CA ASP A 226 -6.05 22.69 -9.48
C ASP A 226 -6.16 21.85 -10.76
N ALA A 227 -5.06 21.27 -11.22
CA ALA A 227 -5.06 20.40 -12.41
C ALA A 227 -5.91 19.15 -12.24
N THR A 228 -5.93 18.57 -11.04
CA THR A 228 -6.76 17.42 -10.68
C THR A 228 -8.21 17.86 -10.53
N TRP A 229 -8.46 18.99 -9.88
CA TRP A 229 -9.80 19.55 -9.72
C TRP A 229 -10.48 19.82 -11.07
N LYS A 230 -9.75 20.44 -12.02
CA LYS A 230 -10.24 20.68 -13.38
C LYS A 230 -10.60 19.39 -14.11
N LYS A 231 -9.79 18.32 -13.97
CA LYS A 231 -10.08 17.01 -14.57
C LYS A 231 -11.31 16.37 -13.96
N LEU A 232 -11.49 16.48 -12.64
CA LEU A 232 -12.69 15.98 -11.95
C LEU A 232 -13.94 16.71 -12.42
N GLY A 233 -13.88 18.05 -12.58
CA GLY A 233 -14.99 18.85 -13.14
C GLY A 233 -15.35 18.45 -14.56
N ALA A 234 -14.36 18.21 -15.43
CA ALA A 234 -14.61 17.75 -16.79
C ALA A 234 -15.30 16.36 -16.81
N LEU A 235 -14.82 15.42 -15.98
CA LEU A 235 -15.47 14.09 -15.85
C LEU A 235 -16.88 14.19 -15.28
N ALA A 236 -17.11 15.06 -14.31
CA ALA A 236 -18.42 15.29 -13.73
C ALA A 236 -19.41 15.87 -14.76
N ALA A 237 -18.94 16.78 -15.62
CA ALA A 237 -19.73 17.33 -16.70
C ALA A 237 -20.06 16.28 -17.76
N GLU A 238 -19.08 15.47 -18.17
CA GLU A 238 -19.27 14.34 -19.08
C GLU A 238 -20.29 13.31 -18.53
N GLY A 239 -20.24 13.07 -17.22
CA GLY A 239 -21.18 12.20 -16.51
C GLY A 239 -22.54 12.82 -16.19
N GLY A 240 -22.78 14.09 -16.51
CA GLY A 240 -24.04 14.81 -16.22
C GLY A 240 -24.31 15.04 -14.73
N ILE A 241 -23.27 15.05 -13.89
CA ILE A 241 -23.37 15.18 -12.42
C ILE A 241 -22.62 16.40 -11.86
N ALA A 242 -22.18 17.32 -12.72
CA ALA A 242 -21.36 18.47 -12.32
C ALA A 242 -22.05 19.33 -11.25
N GLU A 243 -23.31 19.72 -11.46
CA GLU A 243 -24.09 20.51 -10.49
C GLU A 243 -24.23 19.82 -9.12
N ARG A 244 -24.46 18.49 -9.11
CA ARG A 244 -24.58 17.70 -7.88
C ARG A 244 -23.30 17.67 -7.05
N LEU A 245 -22.15 17.85 -7.71
CA LEU A 245 -20.81 17.81 -7.10
C LEU A 245 -20.21 19.21 -6.90
N GLY A 246 -20.96 20.27 -7.21
CA GLY A 246 -20.52 21.66 -7.01
C GLY A 246 -19.44 22.11 -7.99
N PHE A 247 -19.36 21.54 -9.19
CA PHE A 247 -18.48 21.95 -10.29
C PHE A 247 -19.12 22.95 -11.26
N ALA A 248 -20.26 23.52 -10.90
CA ALA A 248 -20.96 24.50 -11.74
C ALA A 248 -20.33 25.90 -11.61
#